data_56f6ad1fa31a3c8ee03d1218a729e0ef
#
_entry.id   56f6ad1fa31a3c8ee03d1218a729e0ef
#
_cell.length_a   1.000
_cell.length_b   1.000
_cell.length_c   1.000
_cell.angle_alpha   90.00
_cell.angle_beta   90.00
_cell.angle_gamma   90.00
#
_symmetry.space_group_name_H-M   'P 1'
#
loop_
_entity.id
_entity.type
_entity.pdbx_description
1 polymer ?
#
loop_
_entity_poly.entity_id
_entity_poly.type
_entity_poly.pdbx_seq_one_letter_code
_entity_poly.pdbx_strand_id
1 'polypeptide(L)'
;MSTPRRSSQRHNRPRRARGRSRVGERFEVEVGPVAHGGHCVARLPEPDARVVFVRHALPGERVVVEITEGTDGDRFWRGDAVRVDVPSAERVQPPCPYAGPGLCGGCDFQHVALPAQRDLKTAVVREQLVRLGRLDAASDLVTGLHVEAVPVAGRDDDGLRWRTRQRYAVLPDGRPAMRAHRSHELIAIDDCLIAAEGARPADATEATGPERGAVADPATHDVTAGSRTHPFSVASDGFWQVHPEAPRVLVGTVLDLLDPQPGERALDLYAGVGLFARFVGEATGARVVAVEADRAACQHARANLAALKPASVECGPTDRVLRSGLDEPFDLVVLDPPREGAKRVVVEQVVDRRPRAVAYVACDPAALGRDVAIFAEHDYELTAVRAFDLFPMTHHVECVALLEPRGH
;
A
#
# COMPACT_ATOMS: atom_id res chain seq x y z
N MET A 1 0.74 6.86 -46.16
CA MET A 1 -0.49 7.31 -45.45
C MET A 1 -0.88 6.24 -44.45
N SER A 2 -0.46 6.40 -43.19
CA SER A 2 -0.73 5.43 -42.14
C SER A 2 -1.65 6.08 -41.11
N THR A 3 -2.84 5.49 -40.94
CA THR A 3 -3.87 5.93 -40.00
C THR A 3 -3.45 5.64 -38.55
N PRO A 4 -3.64 6.57 -37.62
CA PRO A 4 -3.30 6.33 -36.20
C PRO A 4 -4.34 5.42 -35.55
N ARG A 5 -3.88 4.35 -34.90
CA ARG A 5 -4.70 3.48 -34.04
C ARG A 5 -5.15 4.26 -32.81
N ARG A 6 -6.45 4.46 -32.66
CA ARG A 6 -7.09 4.99 -31.46
C ARG A 6 -6.89 4.00 -30.28
N SER A 7 -6.27 4.46 -29.22
CA SER A 7 -6.24 3.77 -27.93
C SER A 7 -7.66 3.69 -27.38
N SER A 8 -8.18 2.48 -27.19
CA SER A 8 -9.46 2.25 -26.53
C SER A 8 -9.32 2.48 -25.02
N GLN A 9 -9.62 3.67 -24.56
CA GLN A 9 -9.91 3.88 -23.14
C GLN A 9 -11.13 3.02 -22.79
N ARG A 10 -10.94 2.00 -21.98
CA ARG A 10 -12.04 1.27 -21.35
C ARG A 10 -12.73 2.23 -20.38
N HIS A 11 -13.75 2.92 -20.85
CA HIS A 11 -14.71 3.61 -20.00
C HIS A 11 -15.37 2.58 -19.11
N ASN A 12 -15.15 2.72 -17.82
CA ASN A 12 -15.87 1.95 -16.80
C ASN A 12 -17.34 2.36 -16.90
N ARG A 13 -18.14 1.61 -17.68
CA ARG A 13 -19.58 1.87 -17.82
C ARG A 13 -20.20 1.70 -16.43
N PRO A 14 -20.97 2.69 -15.96
CA PRO A 14 -21.68 2.55 -14.69
C PRO A 14 -22.50 1.27 -14.74
N ARG A 15 -22.34 0.41 -13.73
CA ARG A 15 -23.09 -0.82 -13.59
C ARG A 15 -24.58 -0.46 -13.59
N ARG A 16 -25.38 -1.01 -14.47
CA ARG A 16 -26.85 -0.83 -14.47
C ARG A 16 -27.37 -1.20 -13.09
N ALA A 17 -28.06 -0.26 -12.44
CA ALA A 17 -28.74 -0.49 -11.18
C ALA A 17 -29.66 -1.74 -11.30
N ARG A 18 -29.44 -2.73 -10.42
CA ARG A 18 -30.25 -3.95 -10.38
C ARG A 18 -31.28 -3.82 -9.25
N GLY A 19 -32.43 -3.30 -9.55
CA GLY A 19 -33.49 -3.09 -8.56
C GLY A 19 -33.47 -1.70 -7.91
N ARG A 20 -34.25 -1.54 -6.83
CA ARG A 20 -34.37 -0.27 -6.09
C ARG A 20 -33.07 0.07 -5.37
N SER A 21 -32.69 1.35 -5.37
CA SER A 21 -31.58 1.87 -4.54
C SER A 21 -31.99 1.83 -3.07
N ARG A 22 -31.03 1.44 -2.23
CA ARG A 22 -31.17 1.41 -0.77
C ARG A 22 -30.36 2.51 -0.08
N VAL A 23 -29.73 3.37 -0.86
CA VAL A 23 -28.97 4.52 -0.34
C VAL A 23 -29.84 5.40 0.54
N GLY A 24 -29.35 5.74 1.74
CA GLY A 24 -30.05 6.50 2.76
C GLY A 24 -30.93 5.67 3.71
N GLU A 25 -31.16 4.38 3.42
CA GLU A 25 -31.87 3.50 4.36
C GLU A 25 -30.97 3.17 5.57
N ARG A 26 -31.58 3.05 6.76
CA ARG A 26 -30.89 2.83 8.02
C ARG A 26 -31.27 1.51 8.65
N PHE A 27 -30.30 0.81 9.21
CA PHE A 27 -30.45 -0.49 9.83
C PHE A 27 -29.65 -0.56 11.13
N GLU A 28 -30.24 -1.14 12.17
CA GLU A 28 -29.52 -1.52 13.39
C GLU A 28 -28.84 -2.86 13.16
N VAL A 29 -27.53 -2.93 13.42
CA VAL A 29 -26.73 -4.14 13.21
C VAL A 29 -25.71 -4.32 14.32
N GLU A 30 -25.33 -5.58 14.54
CA GLU A 30 -24.12 -5.94 15.27
C GLU A 30 -22.96 -6.04 14.29
N VAL A 31 -21.84 -5.43 14.63
CA VAL A 31 -20.66 -5.34 13.79
C VAL A 31 -19.77 -6.56 13.99
N GLY A 32 -19.56 -7.31 12.94
CA GLY A 32 -18.64 -8.46 12.89
C GLY A 32 -17.18 -8.05 12.64
N PRO A 33 -16.35 -8.97 12.15
CA PRO A 33 -14.91 -8.75 12.02
C PRO A 33 -14.56 -7.66 11.00
N VAL A 34 -13.35 -7.09 11.16
CA VAL A 34 -12.74 -6.22 10.17
C VAL A 34 -12.45 -6.99 8.89
N ALA A 35 -12.59 -6.33 7.73
CA ALA A 35 -12.25 -6.86 6.42
C ALA A 35 -11.21 -6.00 5.73
N HIS A 36 -10.56 -6.55 4.71
CA HIS A 36 -9.64 -5.80 3.84
C HIS A 36 -10.30 -4.55 3.28
N GLY A 37 -9.61 -3.40 3.38
CA GLY A 37 -10.11 -2.10 2.94
C GLY A 37 -10.69 -1.23 4.06
N GLY A 38 -10.49 -1.58 5.34
CA GLY A 38 -10.79 -0.72 6.48
C GLY A 38 -12.26 -0.64 6.88
N HIS A 39 -13.06 -1.62 6.50
CA HIS A 39 -14.45 -1.74 6.95
C HIS A 39 -14.67 -3.01 7.75
N CYS A 40 -15.69 -3.00 8.59
CA CYS A 40 -16.16 -4.20 9.26
C CYS A 40 -17.31 -4.83 8.48
N VAL A 41 -17.54 -6.13 8.70
CA VAL A 41 -18.64 -6.87 8.08
C VAL A 41 -19.82 -6.92 9.05
N ALA A 42 -21.01 -6.55 8.58
CA ALA A 42 -22.24 -6.78 9.30
C ALA A 42 -23.24 -7.54 8.43
N ARG A 43 -24.24 -8.15 9.05
CA ARG A 43 -25.38 -8.76 8.36
C ARG A 43 -26.66 -8.08 8.80
N LEU A 44 -27.50 -7.75 7.82
CA LEU A 44 -28.82 -7.21 8.13
C LEU A 44 -29.68 -8.28 8.85
N PRO A 45 -30.68 -7.84 9.65
CA PRO A 45 -31.66 -8.75 10.21
C PRO A 45 -32.43 -9.54 9.12
N GLU A 46 -32.88 -10.71 9.49
CA GLU A 46 -33.81 -11.49 8.63
C GLU A 46 -35.06 -10.63 8.29
N PRO A 47 -35.67 -10.83 7.11
CA PRO A 47 -35.42 -11.91 6.14
C PRO A 47 -34.30 -11.58 5.11
N ASP A 48 -33.73 -10.39 5.12
CA ASP A 48 -32.76 -9.98 4.06
C ASP A 48 -31.35 -10.58 4.27
N ALA A 49 -30.91 -10.73 5.53
CA ALA A 49 -29.61 -11.30 5.96
C ALA A 49 -28.40 -10.87 5.10
N ARG A 50 -28.52 -9.73 4.42
CA ARG A 50 -27.53 -9.22 3.47
C ARG A 50 -26.26 -8.75 4.17
N VAL A 51 -25.13 -9.00 3.54
CA VAL A 51 -23.83 -8.48 3.99
C VAL A 51 -23.74 -6.99 3.70
N VAL A 52 -23.34 -6.23 4.72
CA VAL A 52 -23.01 -4.81 4.62
C VAL A 52 -21.58 -4.61 5.09
N PHE A 53 -20.77 -3.92 4.27
CA PHE A 53 -19.46 -3.43 4.67
C PHE A 53 -19.63 -2.07 5.32
N VAL A 54 -19.32 -1.99 6.62
CA VAL A 54 -19.60 -0.84 7.47
C VAL A 54 -18.30 -0.11 7.80
N ARG A 55 -18.24 1.18 7.48
CA ARG A 55 -17.17 2.08 7.91
C ARG A 55 -17.53 2.77 9.22
N HIS A 56 -16.54 3.33 9.88
CA HIS A 56 -16.68 4.05 11.15
C HIS A 56 -17.23 3.18 12.29
N ALA A 57 -17.06 1.87 12.20
CA ALA A 57 -17.49 0.89 13.19
C ALA A 57 -16.33 -0.02 13.61
N LEU A 58 -16.45 -0.62 14.79
CA LEU A 58 -15.51 -1.59 15.35
C LEU A 58 -16.19 -2.93 15.59
N PRO A 59 -15.45 -4.05 15.53
CA PRO A 59 -15.98 -5.36 15.85
C PRO A 59 -16.65 -5.39 17.22
N GLY A 60 -17.83 -6.05 17.32
CA GLY A 60 -18.62 -6.19 18.54
C GLY A 60 -19.50 -5.00 18.89
N GLU A 61 -19.44 -3.88 18.15
CA GLU A 61 -20.33 -2.73 18.38
C GLU A 61 -21.76 -3.01 17.89
N ARG A 62 -22.74 -2.37 18.53
CA ARG A 62 -24.08 -2.20 17.97
C ARG A 62 -24.22 -0.78 17.43
N VAL A 63 -24.59 -0.70 16.16
CA VAL A 63 -24.59 0.57 15.44
C VAL A 63 -25.83 0.72 14.56
N VAL A 64 -26.19 1.96 14.25
CA VAL A 64 -27.09 2.27 13.14
C VAL A 64 -26.24 2.56 11.91
N VAL A 65 -26.39 1.74 10.88
CA VAL A 65 -25.71 1.89 9.59
C VAL A 65 -26.64 2.59 8.61
N GLU A 66 -26.17 3.65 7.97
CA GLU A 66 -26.82 4.25 6.81
C GLU A 66 -26.16 3.74 5.53
N ILE A 67 -26.96 3.21 4.61
CA ILE A 67 -26.44 2.66 3.35
C ILE A 67 -25.97 3.78 2.44
N THR A 68 -24.71 3.71 2.03
CA THR A 68 -24.07 4.66 1.11
C THR A 68 -23.97 4.14 -0.32
N GLU A 69 -23.96 2.80 -0.51
CA GLU A 69 -23.92 2.16 -1.83
C GLU A 69 -24.64 0.80 -1.76
N GLY A 70 -25.65 0.62 -2.61
CA GLY A 70 -26.36 -0.66 -2.70
C GLY A 70 -27.71 -0.59 -3.41
N THR A 71 -28.07 -1.70 -4.08
CA THR A 71 -29.38 -1.94 -4.69
C THR A 71 -29.88 -3.33 -4.32
N ASP A 72 -31.19 -3.60 -4.52
CA ASP A 72 -31.80 -4.92 -4.22
C ASP A 72 -31.07 -6.09 -4.90
N GLY A 73 -30.50 -5.88 -6.07
CA GLY A 73 -29.84 -6.93 -6.85
C GLY A 73 -28.34 -7.10 -6.56
N ASP A 74 -27.77 -6.31 -5.64
CA ASP A 74 -26.36 -6.42 -5.29
C ASP A 74 -26.14 -7.52 -4.25
N ARG A 75 -24.99 -8.19 -4.29
CA ARG A 75 -24.64 -9.26 -3.35
C ARG A 75 -24.34 -8.73 -1.95
N PHE A 76 -23.89 -7.51 -1.84
CA PHE A 76 -23.53 -6.80 -0.61
C PHE A 76 -23.77 -5.31 -0.79
N TRP A 77 -23.94 -4.62 0.31
CA TRP A 77 -24.03 -3.17 0.35
C TRP A 77 -22.84 -2.55 1.10
N ARG A 78 -22.72 -1.24 1.04
CA ARG A 78 -21.80 -0.46 1.87
C ARG A 78 -22.58 0.59 2.62
N GLY A 79 -22.09 0.92 3.82
CA GLY A 79 -22.68 1.95 4.65
C GLY A 79 -21.71 2.48 5.68
N ASP A 80 -22.09 3.58 6.27
CA ASP A 80 -21.36 4.22 7.36
C ASP A 80 -22.14 4.07 8.66
N ALA A 81 -21.47 3.77 9.78
CA ALA A 81 -22.08 3.81 11.10
C ALA A 81 -22.31 5.29 11.47
N VAL A 82 -23.59 5.70 11.46
CA VAL A 82 -24.03 7.08 11.76
C VAL A 82 -24.40 7.27 13.22
N ARG A 83 -24.60 6.19 13.96
CA ARG A 83 -24.82 6.19 15.43
C ARG A 83 -24.24 4.90 16.01
N VAL A 84 -23.59 5.02 17.15
CA VAL A 84 -23.05 3.88 17.92
C VAL A 84 -23.86 3.76 19.20
N ASP A 85 -24.60 2.65 19.37
CA ASP A 85 -25.46 2.42 20.53
C ASP A 85 -24.71 1.70 21.66
N VAL A 86 -23.81 0.78 21.30
CA VAL A 86 -22.92 0.09 22.22
C VAL A 86 -21.49 0.16 21.68
N PRO A 87 -20.65 1.07 22.21
CA PRO A 87 -19.30 1.25 21.72
C PRO A 87 -18.36 0.13 22.20
N SER A 88 -17.32 -0.16 21.40
CA SER A 88 -16.16 -0.93 21.80
C SER A 88 -15.32 -0.16 22.81
N ALA A 89 -14.60 -0.87 23.69
CA ALA A 89 -13.60 -0.27 24.59
C ALA A 89 -12.47 0.43 23.83
N GLU A 90 -12.17 0.00 22.61
CA GLU A 90 -11.13 0.54 21.74
C GLU A 90 -11.57 1.78 20.94
N ARG A 91 -12.83 2.20 21.12
CA ARG A 91 -13.34 3.40 20.45
C ARG A 91 -12.84 4.66 21.14
N VAL A 92 -12.29 5.57 20.35
CA VAL A 92 -11.87 6.90 20.81
C VAL A 92 -12.58 8.01 20.06
N GLN A 93 -12.59 9.22 20.61
CA GLN A 93 -13.01 10.40 19.86
C GLN A 93 -11.99 10.68 18.77
N PRO A 94 -12.40 10.77 17.48
CA PRO A 94 -11.48 11.13 16.41
C PRO A 94 -10.77 12.46 16.69
N PRO A 95 -9.43 12.51 16.63
CA PRO A 95 -8.71 13.78 16.80
C PRO A 95 -8.97 14.74 15.63
N CYS A 96 -9.22 14.23 14.42
CA CYS A 96 -9.51 15.05 13.24
C CYS A 96 -11.00 15.37 13.16
N PRO A 97 -11.39 16.66 13.13
CA PRO A 97 -12.79 17.06 13.06
C PRO A 97 -13.46 16.72 11.73
N TYR A 98 -12.65 16.39 10.71
CA TYR A 98 -13.13 16.00 9.38
C TYR A 98 -13.22 14.47 9.20
N ALA A 99 -12.93 13.68 10.25
CA ALA A 99 -13.04 12.23 10.21
C ALA A 99 -14.43 11.80 10.68
N GLY A 100 -15.21 11.19 9.79
CA GLY A 100 -16.56 10.72 10.12
C GLY A 100 -17.42 10.42 8.90
N PRO A 101 -18.64 9.91 9.11
CA PRO A 101 -19.60 9.66 8.05
C PRO A 101 -19.88 10.91 7.21
N GLY A 102 -19.82 10.78 5.89
CA GLY A 102 -20.07 11.90 4.95
C GLY A 102 -18.97 12.96 4.90
N LEU A 103 -17.89 12.82 5.64
CA LEU A 103 -16.78 13.77 5.70
C LEU A 103 -15.55 13.27 4.90
N CYS A 104 -14.35 13.75 5.24
CA CYS A 104 -13.10 13.42 4.56
C CYS A 104 -12.86 11.91 4.46
N GLY A 105 -12.59 11.41 3.26
CA GLY A 105 -12.31 9.99 2.99
C GLY A 105 -10.86 9.57 3.16
N GLY A 106 -9.99 10.43 3.70
CA GLY A 106 -8.54 10.18 3.76
C GLY A 106 -8.08 9.26 4.90
N CYS A 107 -8.93 9.03 5.91
CA CYS A 107 -8.64 8.18 7.06
C CYS A 107 -9.81 7.22 7.33
N ASP A 108 -9.46 5.99 7.75
CA ASP A 108 -10.45 4.94 8.04
C ASP A 108 -10.59 4.70 9.54
N PHE A 109 -9.54 4.94 10.35
CA PHE A 109 -9.41 4.48 11.73
C PHE A 109 -9.20 5.59 12.77
N GLN A 110 -9.54 6.84 12.45
CA GLN A 110 -9.45 7.96 13.41
C GLN A 110 -10.25 7.73 14.71
N HIS A 111 -11.28 6.88 14.66
CA HIS A 111 -12.16 6.52 15.78
C HIS A 111 -11.67 5.32 16.58
N VAL A 112 -10.47 4.81 16.29
CA VAL A 112 -9.90 3.59 16.88
C VAL A 112 -8.63 3.94 17.64
N ALA A 113 -8.44 3.42 18.84
CA ALA A 113 -7.20 3.55 19.60
C ALA A 113 -6.01 3.00 18.80
N LEU A 114 -4.87 3.70 18.82
CA LEU A 114 -3.75 3.39 17.93
C LEU A 114 -3.22 1.94 18.04
N PRO A 115 -3.09 1.35 19.25
CA PRO A 115 -2.77 -0.08 19.35
C PRO A 115 -3.81 -0.97 18.67
N ALA A 116 -5.11 -0.70 18.87
CA ALA A 116 -6.18 -1.48 18.27
C ALA A 116 -6.24 -1.34 16.74
N GLN A 117 -5.80 -0.21 16.16
CA GLN A 117 -5.63 -0.10 14.71
C GLN A 117 -4.65 -1.16 14.18
N ARG A 118 -3.54 -1.39 14.89
CA ARG A 118 -2.54 -2.41 14.54
C ARG A 118 -3.10 -3.83 14.68
N ASP A 119 -3.94 -4.07 15.69
CA ASP A 119 -4.62 -5.37 15.85
C ASP A 119 -5.60 -5.65 14.72
N LEU A 120 -6.38 -4.65 14.30
CA LEU A 120 -7.27 -4.76 13.15
C LEU A 120 -6.49 -5.04 11.86
N LYS A 121 -5.38 -4.33 11.62
CA LYS A 121 -4.50 -4.57 10.48
C LYS A 121 -3.88 -5.96 10.53
N THR A 122 -3.44 -6.41 11.70
CA THR A 122 -2.93 -7.77 11.93
C THR A 122 -3.97 -8.82 11.53
N ALA A 123 -5.22 -8.66 11.98
CA ALA A 123 -6.30 -9.57 11.63
C ALA A 123 -6.51 -9.64 10.11
N VAL A 124 -6.46 -8.49 9.42
CA VAL A 124 -6.58 -8.43 7.96
C VAL A 124 -5.42 -9.14 7.27
N VAL A 125 -4.16 -8.89 7.68
CA VAL A 125 -3.00 -9.55 7.05
C VAL A 125 -3.08 -11.06 7.22
N ARG A 126 -3.36 -11.54 8.44
CA ARG A 126 -3.55 -12.97 8.72
C ARG A 126 -4.65 -13.59 7.85
N GLU A 127 -5.82 -12.94 7.77
CA GLU A 127 -6.93 -13.41 6.93
C GLU A 127 -6.52 -13.54 5.46
N GLN A 128 -5.81 -12.54 4.91
CA GLN A 128 -5.42 -12.58 3.51
C GLN A 128 -4.36 -13.66 3.23
N LEU A 129 -3.41 -13.86 4.12
CA LEU A 129 -2.41 -14.93 3.99
C LEU A 129 -3.05 -16.31 4.05
N VAL A 130 -4.01 -16.53 4.95
CA VAL A 130 -4.75 -17.80 5.03
C VAL A 130 -5.65 -18.00 3.82
N ARG A 131 -6.46 -17.00 3.50
CA ARG A 131 -7.52 -17.13 2.50
C ARG A 131 -7.00 -17.12 1.07
N LEU A 132 -6.06 -16.22 0.75
CA LEU A 132 -5.52 -16.04 -0.59
C LEU A 132 -4.14 -16.69 -0.74
N GLY A 133 -3.30 -16.60 0.28
CA GLY A 133 -1.99 -17.24 0.32
C GLY A 133 -2.03 -18.75 0.58
N ARG A 134 -3.20 -19.27 1.00
CA ARG A 134 -3.43 -20.70 1.30
C ARG A 134 -2.53 -21.23 2.42
N LEU A 135 -2.11 -20.35 3.33
CA LEU A 135 -1.32 -20.76 4.49
C LEU A 135 -2.20 -21.44 5.54
N ASP A 136 -1.58 -22.30 6.33
CA ASP A 136 -2.25 -22.86 7.50
C ASP A 136 -2.45 -21.77 8.56
N ALA A 137 -3.69 -21.58 8.98
CA ALA A 137 -4.06 -20.61 9.99
C ALA A 137 -3.42 -20.88 11.38
N ALA A 138 -3.03 -22.14 11.64
CA ALA A 138 -2.40 -22.56 12.86
C ALA A 138 -0.85 -22.51 12.82
N SER A 139 -0.26 -22.18 11.66
CA SER A 139 1.19 -22.05 11.54
C SER A 139 1.74 -20.93 12.42
N ASP A 140 2.94 -21.10 12.95
CA ASP A 140 3.65 -20.09 13.75
C ASP A 140 3.83 -18.79 12.98
N LEU A 141 4.01 -18.87 11.67
CA LEU A 141 4.15 -17.71 10.78
C LEU A 141 2.87 -16.85 10.78
N VAL A 142 1.69 -17.45 10.78
CA VAL A 142 0.41 -16.73 10.80
C VAL A 142 0.07 -16.30 12.23
N THR A 143 0.20 -17.18 13.22
CA THR A 143 -0.19 -16.89 14.61
C THR A 143 0.74 -15.90 15.28
N GLY A 144 2.05 -15.95 14.97
CA GLY A 144 3.06 -15.01 15.48
C GLY A 144 3.08 -13.64 14.80
N LEU A 145 2.45 -13.52 13.62
CA LEU A 145 2.42 -12.25 12.88
C LEU A 145 1.69 -11.16 13.66
N HIS A 146 2.29 -10.00 13.75
CA HIS A 146 1.66 -8.77 14.26
C HIS A 146 2.14 -7.57 13.45
N VAL A 147 1.35 -6.50 13.44
CA VAL A 147 1.72 -5.23 12.80
C VAL A 147 2.53 -4.40 13.78
N GLU A 148 3.77 -4.12 13.42
CA GLU A 148 4.74 -3.38 14.22
C GLU A 148 4.48 -1.87 14.15
N ALA A 149 4.59 -1.18 15.27
CA ALA A 149 4.57 0.28 15.30
C ALA A 149 5.84 0.86 14.66
N VAL A 150 5.68 1.92 13.89
CA VAL A 150 6.80 2.69 13.35
C VAL A 150 6.59 4.17 13.68
N PRO A 151 6.96 4.61 14.89
CA PRO A 151 6.83 6.01 15.26
C PRO A 151 7.79 6.88 14.46
N VAL A 152 7.39 8.13 14.19
CA VAL A 152 8.28 9.13 13.60
C VAL A 152 9.33 9.55 14.62
N ALA A 153 10.60 9.50 14.24
CA ALA A 153 11.70 9.84 15.14
C ALA A 153 11.53 11.25 15.74
N GLY A 154 11.68 11.36 17.06
CA GLY A 154 11.57 12.62 17.79
C GLY A 154 10.15 13.16 17.98
N ARG A 155 9.11 12.35 17.72
CA ARG A 155 7.69 12.68 17.94
C ARG A 155 7.01 11.64 18.81
N ASP A 156 5.90 12.02 19.41
CA ASP A 156 5.02 11.10 20.13
C ASP A 156 4.38 10.10 19.13
N ASP A 157 4.18 8.86 19.56
CA ASP A 157 3.47 7.83 18.79
C ASP A 157 1.95 8.04 18.93
N ASP A 158 1.45 9.13 18.35
CA ASP A 158 0.02 9.46 18.30
C ASP A 158 -0.64 9.14 16.95
N GLY A 159 0.14 8.63 15.99
CA GLY A 159 -0.30 8.28 14.65
C GLY A 159 -0.59 9.48 13.75
N LEU A 160 -0.15 10.67 14.13
CA LEU A 160 -0.35 11.92 13.41
C LEU A 160 0.94 12.46 12.80
N ARG A 161 0.84 13.44 11.90
CA ARG A 161 1.96 14.20 11.32
C ARG A 161 3.08 13.38 10.66
N TRP A 162 2.75 12.17 10.21
CA TRP A 162 3.73 11.28 9.55
C TRP A 162 3.79 11.44 8.03
N ARG A 163 2.70 11.92 7.38
CA ARG A 163 2.58 11.90 5.93
C ARG A 163 3.31 13.09 5.29
N THR A 164 4.47 12.85 4.69
CA THR A 164 5.34 13.89 4.11
C THR A 164 4.83 14.45 2.79
N ARG A 165 3.86 13.81 2.13
CA ARG A 165 3.27 14.25 0.86
C ARG A 165 1.75 14.08 0.88
N GLN A 166 1.02 15.18 0.69
CA GLN A 166 -0.44 15.22 0.69
C GLN A 166 -0.98 15.92 -0.55
N ARG A 167 -2.01 15.32 -1.17
CA ARG A 167 -2.74 15.98 -2.27
C ARG A 167 -4.00 16.63 -1.72
N TYR A 168 -4.13 17.92 -1.96
CA TYR A 168 -5.33 18.68 -1.68
C TYR A 168 -6.04 19.00 -2.99
N ALA A 169 -7.38 18.96 -2.99
CA ALA A 169 -8.18 19.72 -3.95
C ALA A 169 -8.23 21.16 -3.49
N VAL A 170 -8.52 22.09 -4.42
CA VAL A 170 -8.69 23.52 -4.10
C VAL A 170 -10.11 23.89 -4.46
N LEU A 171 -10.81 24.51 -3.52
CA LEU A 171 -12.15 25.07 -3.73
C LEU A 171 -12.08 26.35 -4.58
N PRO A 172 -13.21 26.79 -5.19
CA PRO A 172 -13.24 28.02 -5.98
C PRO A 172 -12.81 29.27 -5.21
N ASP A 173 -12.93 29.26 -3.89
CA ASP A 173 -12.50 30.34 -2.98
C ASP A 173 -11.04 30.25 -2.54
N GLY A 174 -10.29 29.26 -3.08
CA GLY A 174 -8.86 29.05 -2.80
C GLY A 174 -8.58 28.20 -1.55
N ARG A 175 -9.60 27.76 -0.77
CA ARG A 175 -9.38 26.94 0.40
C ARG A 175 -8.99 25.49 0.03
N PRO A 176 -8.11 24.85 0.80
CA PRO A 176 -7.80 23.43 0.62
C PRO A 176 -9.02 22.57 0.96
N ALA A 177 -9.14 21.46 0.24
CA ALA A 177 -10.22 20.52 0.44
C ALA A 177 -9.73 19.07 0.25
N MET A 178 -10.46 18.14 0.87
CA MET A 178 -10.30 16.71 0.67
C MET A 178 -11.57 16.13 0.05
N ARG A 179 -11.44 15.02 -0.68
CA ARG A 179 -12.60 14.31 -1.23
C ARG A 179 -13.28 13.49 -0.14
N ALA A 180 -14.60 13.50 -0.11
CA ALA A 180 -15.37 12.55 0.68
C ALA A 180 -15.13 11.13 0.15
N HIS A 181 -15.34 10.12 1.00
CA HIS A 181 -15.07 8.72 0.65
C HIS A 181 -15.87 8.29 -0.58
N ARG A 182 -15.17 7.79 -1.62
CA ARG A 182 -15.75 7.31 -2.89
C ARG A 182 -16.69 8.32 -3.58
N SER A 183 -16.47 9.59 -3.33
CA SER A 183 -17.26 10.70 -3.87
C SER A 183 -16.36 11.72 -4.57
N HIS A 184 -16.97 12.52 -5.43
CA HIS A 184 -16.34 13.73 -5.99
C HIS A 184 -16.59 14.97 -5.13
N GLU A 185 -17.41 14.85 -4.10
CA GLU A 185 -17.68 15.92 -3.16
C GLU A 185 -16.41 16.37 -2.43
N LEU A 186 -16.23 17.68 -2.33
CA LEU A 186 -15.07 18.30 -1.71
C LEU A 186 -15.46 18.83 -0.32
N ILE A 187 -14.74 18.37 0.67
CA ILE A 187 -14.87 18.79 2.07
C ILE A 187 -13.75 19.81 2.34
N ALA A 188 -14.13 21.06 2.59
CA ALA A 188 -13.17 22.10 3.01
C ALA A 188 -12.48 21.67 4.30
N ILE A 189 -11.18 21.84 4.38
CA ILE A 189 -10.40 21.55 5.57
C ILE A 189 -9.45 22.70 5.88
N ASP A 190 -9.18 22.93 7.14
CA ASP A 190 -8.19 23.91 7.59
C ASP A 190 -6.81 23.24 7.74
N ASP A 191 -6.82 21.95 8.12
CA ASP A 191 -5.60 21.16 8.36
C ASP A 191 -5.86 19.67 8.12
N CYS A 192 -4.82 18.93 7.74
CA CYS A 192 -4.81 17.48 7.66
C CYS A 192 -3.89 16.92 8.75
N LEU A 193 -4.46 16.42 9.84
CA LEU A 193 -3.68 16.00 11.01
C LEU A 193 -2.67 14.88 10.74
N ILE A 194 -2.84 14.06 9.71
CA ILE A 194 -1.83 13.05 9.34
C ILE A 194 -0.70 13.64 8.47
N ALA A 195 -0.91 14.81 7.84
CA ALA A 195 0.12 15.46 7.05
C ALA A 195 1.19 16.06 7.97
N ALA A 196 2.46 15.83 7.65
CA ALA A 196 3.59 16.44 8.35
C ALA A 196 3.59 17.95 8.17
N GLU A 197 4.14 18.68 9.11
CA GLU A 197 4.36 20.12 8.97
C GLU A 197 5.27 20.37 7.76
N GLY A 198 4.85 21.24 6.85
CA GLY A 198 5.56 21.48 5.59
C GLY A 198 5.45 20.33 4.58
N ALA A 199 4.53 19.36 4.79
CA ALA A 199 4.21 18.36 3.78
C ALA A 199 3.96 19.06 2.44
N ARG A 200 4.71 18.66 1.40
CA ARG A 200 4.55 19.26 0.06
C ARG A 200 3.10 19.08 -0.39
N PRO A 201 2.40 20.14 -0.80
CA PRO A 201 1.22 19.97 -1.62
C PRO A 201 1.69 19.20 -2.87
N ALA A 202 1.18 18.01 -3.09
CA ALA A 202 1.34 17.40 -4.41
C ALA A 202 0.54 18.31 -5.35
N ASP A 203 1.23 18.89 -6.32
CA ASP A 203 0.76 19.97 -7.20
C ASP A 203 -0.76 20.01 -7.40
N ALA A 204 -1.35 21.13 -7.07
CA ALA A 204 -2.76 21.43 -7.31
C ALA A 204 -3.02 21.63 -8.82
N THR A 205 -2.73 20.60 -9.62
CA THR A 205 -2.95 20.60 -11.07
C THR A 205 -4.26 19.94 -11.43
N GLU A 206 -5.37 20.50 -10.95
CA GLU A 206 -6.68 20.33 -11.57
C GLU A 206 -7.52 21.62 -11.53
N ALA A 207 -6.88 22.78 -11.55
CA ALA A 207 -7.55 24.02 -11.90
C ALA A 207 -6.72 24.72 -12.96
N THR A 208 -7.24 24.70 -14.20
CA THR A 208 -6.82 25.48 -15.39
C THR A 208 -5.49 25.10 -16.04
N GLY A 209 -5.59 24.51 -17.25
CA GLY A 209 -4.72 24.66 -18.41
C GLY A 209 -3.24 24.26 -18.28
N PRO A 210 -2.60 23.88 -19.39
CA PRO A 210 -1.23 23.38 -19.38
C PRO A 210 -0.24 24.54 -19.40
N GLU A 211 0.06 25.14 -18.27
CA GLU A 211 1.36 25.77 -18.10
C GLU A 211 2.27 24.75 -17.40
N ARG A 212 3.08 24.08 -18.18
CA ARG A 212 4.24 23.33 -17.70
C ARG A 212 5.23 24.38 -17.17
N GLY A 213 4.98 24.82 -15.94
CA GLY A 213 5.90 25.63 -15.17
C GLY A 213 7.15 24.83 -14.80
N ALA A 214 8.24 25.52 -14.60
CA ALA A 214 9.59 25.04 -14.33
C ALA A 214 9.64 23.72 -13.56
N VAL A 215 10.40 22.74 -14.06
CA VAL A 215 10.74 21.49 -13.37
C VAL A 215 11.33 21.90 -12.03
N ALA A 216 10.61 21.67 -10.93
CA ALA A 216 11.14 21.94 -9.60
C ALA A 216 12.37 21.06 -9.38
N ASP A 217 13.39 21.59 -8.71
CA ASP A 217 14.64 20.87 -8.42
C ASP A 217 14.31 19.53 -7.75
N PRO A 218 15.08 18.46 -8.08
CA PRO A 218 14.90 17.17 -7.46
C PRO A 218 15.10 17.25 -5.95
N ALA A 219 14.29 16.52 -5.19
CA ALA A 219 14.48 16.40 -3.77
C ALA A 219 15.57 15.37 -3.46
N THR A 220 16.36 15.63 -2.42
CA THR A 220 17.32 14.66 -1.89
C THR A 220 16.84 14.15 -0.53
N HIS A 221 16.90 12.84 -0.35
CA HIS A 221 16.53 12.15 0.89
C HIS A 221 17.68 11.27 1.35
N ASP A 222 18.16 11.50 2.56
CA ASP A 222 19.17 10.63 3.17
C ASP A 222 18.49 9.41 3.79
N VAL A 223 18.98 8.22 3.48
CA VAL A 223 18.49 6.95 4.03
C VAL A 223 19.62 6.25 4.74
N THR A 224 19.39 5.91 6.01
CA THR A 224 20.34 5.17 6.85
C THR A 224 19.81 3.76 7.10
N ALA A 225 20.60 2.74 6.77
CA ALA A 225 20.35 1.36 7.16
C ALA A 225 21.62 0.73 7.74
N GLY A 226 21.54 0.24 8.98
CA GLY A 226 22.72 -0.14 9.75
C GLY A 226 23.69 1.04 9.92
N SER A 227 24.95 0.86 9.53
CA SER A 227 25.98 1.89 9.58
C SER A 227 26.13 2.71 8.28
N ARG A 228 25.28 2.48 7.29
CA ARG A 228 25.40 3.07 5.95
C ARG A 228 24.34 4.13 5.72
N THR A 229 24.76 5.29 5.21
CA THR A 229 23.86 6.39 4.83
C THR A 229 24.11 6.78 3.38
N HIS A 230 23.04 6.86 2.60
CA HIS A 230 23.09 7.26 1.20
C HIS A 230 22.06 8.33 0.87
N PRO A 231 22.45 9.37 0.11
CA PRO A 231 21.53 10.34 -0.45
C PRO A 231 20.81 9.74 -1.68
N PHE A 232 19.51 9.94 -1.76
CA PHE A 232 18.68 9.58 -2.91
C PHE A 232 18.09 10.83 -3.54
N SER A 233 18.42 11.07 -4.81
CA SER A 233 17.77 12.07 -5.64
C SER A 233 16.45 11.51 -6.17
N VAL A 234 15.39 12.30 -6.07
CA VAL A 234 14.02 11.94 -6.50
C VAL A 234 13.40 13.11 -7.25
N ALA A 235 12.73 12.88 -8.37
CA ALA A 235 11.99 13.92 -9.05
C ALA A 235 10.99 14.59 -8.08
N SER A 236 10.75 15.88 -8.24
CA SER A 236 9.86 16.64 -7.34
C SER A 236 8.42 16.08 -7.30
N ASP A 237 7.95 15.54 -8.42
CA ASP A 237 6.65 14.87 -8.59
C ASP A 237 6.78 13.33 -8.55
N GLY A 238 8.01 12.79 -8.46
CA GLY A 238 8.31 11.36 -8.42
C GLY A 238 7.80 10.66 -7.16
N PHE A 239 7.69 9.35 -7.21
CA PHE A 239 7.33 8.56 -6.03
C PHE A 239 8.47 8.57 -5.00
N TRP A 240 8.11 8.78 -3.75
CA TRP A 240 8.92 8.53 -2.57
C TRP A 240 8.02 8.06 -1.43
N GLN A 241 8.57 7.28 -0.51
CA GLN A 241 7.85 6.80 0.66
C GLN A 241 7.30 7.96 1.50
N VAL A 242 6.00 7.90 1.80
CA VAL A 242 5.32 9.02 2.47
C VAL A 242 5.51 9.06 3.98
N HIS A 243 5.92 7.95 4.59
CA HIS A 243 6.32 7.90 5.99
C HIS A 243 7.83 8.10 6.09
N PRO A 244 8.34 9.04 6.90
CA PRO A 244 9.77 9.38 6.93
C PRO A 244 10.67 8.20 7.30
N GLU A 245 10.20 7.31 8.16
CA GLU A 245 10.95 6.13 8.60
C GLU A 245 10.83 4.93 7.63
N ALA A 246 9.91 4.97 6.66
CA ALA A 246 9.67 3.83 5.78
C ALA A 246 10.92 3.38 5.01
N PRO A 247 11.71 4.26 4.39
CA PRO A 247 12.91 3.82 3.67
C PRO A 247 13.87 3.04 4.57
N ARG A 248 14.12 3.54 5.78
CA ARG A 248 15.01 2.90 6.76
C ARG A 248 14.49 1.53 7.22
N VAL A 249 13.21 1.47 7.59
CA VAL A 249 12.59 0.24 8.09
C VAL A 249 12.52 -0.82 7.01
N LEU A 250 12.09 -0.45 5.81
CA LEU A 250 11.94 -1.39 4.69
C LEU A 250 13.29 -1.91 4.22
N VAL A 251 14.29 -1.03 4.04
CA VAL A 251 15.65 -1.45 3.65
C VAL A 251 16.26 -2.36 4.71
N GLY A 252 16.18 -1.97 6.00
CA GLY A 252 16.70 -2.81 7.09
C GLY A 252 16.05 -4.19 7.08
N THR A 253 14.72 -4.26 6.97
CA THR A 253 13.99 -5.54 6.94
C THR A 253 14.33 -6.38 5.71
N VAL A 254 14.46 -5.78 4.53
CA VAL A 254 14.86 -6.50 3.31
C VAL A 254 16.27 -7.08 3.47
N LEU A 255 17.22 -6.31 4.02
CA LEU A 255 18.58 -6.81 4.27
C LEU A 255 18.61 -7.93 5.32
N ASP A 256 17.87 -7.76 6.41
CA ASP A 256 17.78 -8.77 7.49
C ASP A 256 17.19 -10.09 6.98
N LEU A 257 16.15 -10.03 6.13
CA LEU A 257 15.48 -11.23 5.60
C LEU A 257 16.26 -11.90 4.47
N LEU A 258 16.85 -11.12 3.55
CA LEU A 258 17.64 -11.69 2.45
C LEU A 258 18.99 -12.22 2.89
N ASP A 259 19.56 -11.70 3.98
CA ASP A 259 20.93 -11.98 4.45
C ASP A 259 21.94 -12.01 3.29
N PRO A 260 22.15 -10.86 2.57
CA PRO A 260 22.96 -10.84 1.35
C PRO A 260 24.40 -11.25 1.61
N GLN A 261 24.90 -12.26 0.86
CA GLN A 261 26.28 -12.70 0.98
C GLN A 261 27.19 -12.07 -0.09
N PRO A 262 28.48 -11.86 0.19
CA PRO A 262 29.44 -11.36 -0.79
C PRO A 262 29.46 -12.22 -2.06
N GLY A 263 29.40 -11.58 -3.22
CA GLY A 263 29.43 -12.24 -4.53
C GLY A 263 28.06 -12.59 -5.11
N GLU A 264 26.97 -12.48 -4.35
CA GLU A 264 25.63 -12.77 -4.83
C GLU A 264 25.10 -11.70 -5.80
N ARG A 265 24.48 -12.16 -6.88
CA ARG A 265 23.81 -11.29 -7.87
C ARG A 265 22.40 -10.98 -7.47
N ALA A 266 22.01 -9.72 -7.54
CA ALA A 266 20.69 -9.26 -7.11
C ALA A 266 19.90 -8.62 -8.24
N LEU A 267 18.58 -8.80 -8.18
CA LEU A 267 17.60 -8.20 -9.07
C LEU A 267 16.60 -7.39 -8.22
N ASP A 268 16.48 -6.09 -8.49
CA ASP A 268 15.52 -5.20 -7.85
C ASP A 268 14.44 -4.82 -8.85
N LEU A 269 13.23 -5.34 -8.66
CA LEU A 269 12.09 -5.18 -9.57
C LEU A 269 11.10 -4.15 -9.01
N TYR A 270 10.66 -3.26 -9.89
CA TYR A 270 9.89 -2.06 -9.54
C TYR A 270 10.73 -1.09 -8.68
N ALA A 271 12.00 -0.95 -9.08
CA ALA A 271 13.06 -0.37 -8.25
C ALA A 271 12.88 1.12 -7.92
N GLY A 272 11.93 1.83 -8.57
CA GLY A 272 11.78 3.25 -8.40
C GLY A 272 13.10 3.99 -8.67
N VAL A 273 13.59 4.70 -7.68
CA VAL A 273 14.88 5.43 -7.75
C VAL A 273 16.09 4.61 -7.29
N GLY A 274 15.93 3.27 -7.14
CA GLY A 274 17.00 2.33 -6.82
C GLY A 274 17.27 2.18 -5.32
N LEU A 275 16.27 2.37 -4.47
CA LEU A 275 16.44 2.32 -3.01
C LEU A 275 17.03 0.98 -2.54
N PHE A 276 16.35 -0.14 -2.86
CA PHE A 276 16.81 -1.47 -2.44
C PHE A 276 18.08 -1.90 -3.19
N ALA A 277 18.15 -1.64 -4.51
CA ALA A 277 19.31 -1.95 -5.32
C ALA A 277 20.60 -1.35 -4.75
N ARG A 278 20.55 -0.14 -4.20
CA ARG A 278 21.71 0.52 -3.60
C ARG A 278 22.27 -0.28 -2.42
N PHE A 279 21.42 -0.62 -1.46
CA PHE A 279 21.86 -1.27 -0.23
C PHE A 279 22.20 -2.75 -0.43
N VAL A 280 21.39 -3.48 -1.20
CA VAL A 280 21.64 -4.90 -1.51
C VAL A 280 22.92 -5.04 -2.35
N GLY A 281 23.10 -4.23 -3.39
CA GLY A 281 24.29 -4.27 -4.22
C GLY A 281 25.56 -3.90 -3.47
N GLU A 282 25.48 -3.00 -2.48
CA GLU A 282 26.62 -2.69 -1.62
C GLU A 282 26.92 -3.82 -0.62
N ALA A 283 25.89 -4.52 -0.15
CA ALA A 283 26.07 -5.66 0.75
C ALA A 283 26.72 -6.85 0.04
N THR A 284 26.31 -7.13 -1.20
CA THR A 284 26.85 -8.24 -1.98
C THR A 284 28.18 -7.93 -2.65
N GLY A 285 28.46 -6.66 -2.94
CA GLY A 285 29.64 -6.24 -3.74
C GLY A 285 29.65 -6.80 -5.16
N ALA A 286 28.53 -7.37 -5.63
CA ALA A 286 28.40 -8.04 -6.91
C ALA A 286 27.37 -7.32 -7.83
N ARG A 287 27.04 -7.94 -8.95
CA ARG A 287 26.13 -7.35 -9.94
C ARG A 287 24.71 -7.18 -9.36
N VAL A 288 24.19 -5.96 -9.42
CA VAL A 288 22.79 -5.65 -9.17
C VAL A 288 22.15 -5.04 -10.41
N VAL A 289 20.95 -5.48 -10.73
CA VAL A 289 20.12 -4.95 -11.83
C VAL A 289 18.83 -4.41 -11.26
N ALA A 290 18.59 -3.11 -11.43
CA ALA A 290 17.35 -2.43 -11.09
C ALA A 290 16.45 -2.34 -12.32
N VAL A 291 15.18 -2.74 -12.20
CA VAL A 291 14.19 -2.67 -13.28
C VAL A 291 13.07 -1.72 -12.88
N GLU A 292 12.85 -0.68 -13.68
CA GLU A 292 11.85 0.35 -13.41
C GLU A 292 11.14 0.78 -14.70
N ALA A 293 9.83 1.02 -14.63
CA ALA A 293 9.04 1.40 -15.80
C ALA A 293 9.02 2.91 -16.07
N ASP A 294 9.06 3.72 -15.00
CA ASP A 294 9.04 5.17 -15.11
C ASP A 294 10.39 5.73 -15.55
N ARG A 295 10.40 6.51 -16.62
CA ARG A 295 11.64 7.03 -17.21
C ARG A 295 12.37 8.04 -16.30
N ALA A 296 11.62 8.85 -15.56
CA ALA A 296 12.23 9.82 -14.64
C ALA A 296 12.85 9.10 -13.45
N ALA A 297 12.15 8.12 -12.87
CA ALA A 297 12.69 7.26 -11.82
C ALA A 297 13.94 6.51 -12.29
N CYS A 298 13.98 5.96 -13.52
CA CYS A 298 15.17 5.34 -14.10
C CYS A 298 16.37 6.28 -14.17
N GLN A 299 16.17 7.56 -14.51
CA GLN A 299 17.25 8.55 -14.55
C GLN A 299 17.81 8.80 -13.15
N HIS A 300 16.95 8.97 -12.16
CA HIS A 300 17.34 9.11 -10.76
C HIS A 300 18.02 7.85 -10.24
N ALA A 301 17.51 6.66 -10.57
CA ALA A 301 18.14 5.39 -10.19
C ALA A 301 19.56 5.27 -10.73
N ARG A 302 19.81 5.64 -11.99
CA ARG A 302 21.18 5.66 -12.57
C ARG A 302 22.10 6.61 -11.83
N ALA A 303 21.62 7.78 -11.43
CA ALA A 303 22.40 8.74 -10.65
C ALA A 303 22.68 8.20 -9.23
N ASN A 304 21.66 7.67 -8.55
CA ASN A 304 21.77 7.14 -7.19
C ASN A 304 22.68 5.91 -7.11
N LEU A 305 22.73 5.09 -8.18
CA LEU A 305 23.55 3.89 -8.27
C LEU A 305 24.92 4.12 -8.93
N ALA A 306 25.25 5.33 -9.38
CA ALA A 306 26.45 5.61 -10.17
C ALA A 306 27.77 5.21 -9.47
N ALA A 307 27.83 5.31 -8.15
CA ALA A 307 28.98 4.91 -7.35
C ALA A 307 29.06 3.41 -7.06
N LEU A 308 27.99 2.66 -7.32
CA LEU A 308 27.90 1.22 -7.09
C LEU A 308 28.28 0.46 -8.37
N LYS A 309 29.35 -0.31 -8.34
CA LYS A 309 29.80 -1.11 -9.48
C LYS A 309 29.99 -2.57 -9.06
N PRO A 310 29.41 -3.53 -9.83
CA PRO A 310 28.64 -3.33 -11.05
C PRO A 310 27.11 -3.18 -10.78
N ALA A 311 26.53 -2.02 -11.10
CA ALA A 311 25.11 -1.78 -11.06
C ALA A 311 24.59 -1.36 -12.45
N SER A 312 23.39 -1.80 -12.83
CA SER A 312 22.71 -1.37 -14.04
C SER A 312 21.24 -1.08 -13.80
N VAL A 313 20.64 -0.22 -14.64
CA VAL A 313 19.23 0.16 -14.59
C VAL A 313 18.60 -0.09 -15.95
N GLU A 314 17.68 -1.05 -15.99
CA GLU A 314 16.86 -1.41 -17.13
C GLU A 314 15.52 -0.68 -17.06
N CYS A 315 15.22 0.14 -18.09
CA CYS A 315 14.04 0.98 -18.09
C CYS A 315 12.95 0.40 -18.99
N GLY A 316 11.89 -0.08 -18.35
CA GLY A 316 10.73 -0.65 -19.04
C GLY A 316 9.81 -1.41 -18.10
N PRO A 317 8.61 -1.80 -18.56
CA PRO A 317 7.71 -2.65 -17.80
C PRO A 317 8.41 -3.96 -17.40
N THR A 318 8.33 -4.31 -16.12
CA THR A 318 9.04 -5.44 -15.52
C THR A 318 8.85 -6.75 -16.28
N ASP A 319 7.60 -7.08 -16.65
CA ASP A 319 7.28 -8.30 -17.42
C ASP A 319 7.94 -8.34 -18.80
N ARG A 320 8.18 -7.18 -19.42
CA ARG A 320 8.82 -7.08 -20.73
C ARG A 320 10.33 -7.16 -20.63
N VAL A 321 10.91 -6.45 -19.66
CA VAL A 321 12.37 -6.49 -19.44
C VAL A 321 12.81 -7.91 -19.11
N LEU A 322 12.11 -8.57 -18.20
CA LEU A 322 12.42 -9.96 -17.83
C LEU A 322 12.25 -10.96 -19.00
N ARG A 323 11.31 -10.71 -19.92
CA ARG A 323 11.08 -11.57 -21.11
C ARG A 323 12.13 -11.37 -22.21
N SER A 324 12.65 -10.15 -22.36
CA SER A 324 13.55 -9.79 -23.45
C SER A 324 15.04 -9.93 -23.11
N GLY A 325 15.36 -10.12 -21.85
CA GLY A 325 16.74 -10.21 -21.34
C GLY A 325 16.79 -10.71 -19.90
N LEU A 326 17.98 -10.67 -19.31
CA LEU A 326 18.23 -11.12 -17.94
C LEU A 326 17.89 -12.61 -17.71
N ASP A 327 18.11 -13.48 -18.74
CA ASP A 327 17.85 -14.93 -18.66
C ASP A 327 18.91 -15.70 -17.84
N GLU A 328 19.75 -14.98 -17.11
CA GLU A 328 20.73 -15.51 -16.20
C GLU A 328 20.15 -15.72 -14.79
N PRO A 329 20.71 -16.64 -14.00
CA PRO A 329 20.31 -16.79 -12.61
C PRO A 329 20.67 -15.55 -11.78
N PHE A 330 19.82 -15.23 -10.81
CA PHE A 330 20.06 -14.26 -9.76
C PHE A 330 19.88 -14.93 -8.40
N ASP A 331 20.78 -14.63 -7.46
CA ASP A 331 20.74 -15.26 -6.14
C ASP A 331 19.67 -14.62 -5.26
N LEU A 332 19.49 -13.31 -5.41
CA LEU A 332 18.55 -12.50 -4.63
C LEU A 332 17.61 -11.71 -5.54
N VAL A 333 16.34 -11.62 -5.14
CA VAL A 333 15.36 -10.77 -5.81
C VAL A 333 14.64 -9.90 -4.76
N VAL A 334 14.49 -8.62 -5.05
CA VAL A 334 13.59 -7.72 -4.35
C VAL A 334 12.41 -7.40 -5.25
N LEU A 335 11.19 -7.46 -4.72
CA LEU A 335 9.94 -7.08 -5.37
C LEU A 335 9.26 -5.98 -4.55
N ASP A 336 9.00 -4.82 -5.15
CA ASP A 336 8.15 -3.75 -4.56
C ASP A 336 7.07 -3.33 -5.58
N PRO A 337 6.14 -4.23 -5.91
CA PRO A 337 5.17 -4.00 -6.96
C PRO A 337 4.06 -3.02 -6.54
N PRO A 338 3.29 -2.48 -7.50
CA PRO A 338 2.12 -1.66 -7.19
C PRO A 338 1.05 -2.48 -6.45
N ARG A 339 0.02 -1.80 -5.91
CA ARG A 339 -1.09 -2.38 -5.12
C ARG A 339 -1.75 -3.63 -5.69
N GLU A 340 -1.68 -3.84 -6.97
CA GLU A 340 -2.23 -5.04 -7.63
C GLU A 340 -1.31 -6.27 -7.58
N GLY A 341 -0.11 -6.15 -7.04
CA GLY A 341 0.89 -7.20 -6.92
C GLY A 341 1.73 -7.38 -8.19
N ALA A 342 2.70 -8.29 -8.12
CA ALA A 342 3.57 -8.67 -9.22
C ALA A 342 2.82 -9.49 -10.29
N LYS A 343 1.83 -10.27 -9.87
CA LYS A 343 0.99 -11.14 -10.70
C LYS A 343 1.76 -12.34 -11.28
N ARG A 344 1.02 -13.33 -11.73
CA ARG A 344 1.56 -14.62 -12.23
C ARG A 344 2.71 -14.46 -13.22
N VAL A 345 2.56 -13.59 -14.21
CA VAL A 345 3.59 -13.44 -15.28
C VAL A 345 4.95 -13.03 -14.73
N VAL A 346 4.99 -12.12 -13.75
CA VAL A 346 6.26 -11.67 -13.15
C VAL A 346 6.77 -12.71 -12.16
N VAL A 347 5.90 -13.31 -11.35
CA VAL A 347 6.28 -14.36 -10.40
C VAL A 347 6.96 -15.53 -11.14
N GLU A 348 6.36 -16.05 -12.23
CA GLU A 348 6.92 -17.13 -13.04
C GLU A 348 8.31 -16.74 -13.60
N GLN A 349 8.45 -15.53 -14.11
CA GLN A 349 9.74 -15.04 -14.60
C GLN A 349 10.80 -14.87 -13.49
N VAL A 350 10.40 -14.53 -12.27
CA VAL A 350 11.31 -14.50 -11.11
C VAL A 350 11.77 -15.91 -10.77
N VAL A 351 10.84 -16.85 -10.68
CA VAL A 351 11.16 -18.27 -10.40
C VAL A 351 12.10 -18.88 -11.44
N ASP A 352 11.93 -18.55 -12.73
CA ASP A 352 12.81 -19.01 -13.83
C ASP A 352 14.29 -18.63 -13.59
N ARG A 353 14.55 -17.56 -12.83
CA ARG A 353 15.90 -17.10 -12.47
C ARG A 353 16.48 -17.77 -11.24
N ARG A 354 15.73 -18.66 -10.62
CA ARG A 354 16.12 -19.53 -9.50
C ARG A 354 16.76 -18.80 -8.32
N PRO A 355 16.16 -17.71 -7.81
CA PRO A 355 16.71 -17.05 -6.64
C PRO A 355 16.67 -17.96 -5.42
N ARG A 356 17.73 -17.91 -4.58
CA ARG A 356 17.69 -18.57 -3.28
C ARG A 356 16.77 -17.87 -2.29
N ALA A 357 16.54 -16.54 -2.49
CA ALA A 357 15.69 -15.75 -1.63
C ALA A 357 15.02 -14.60 -2.42
N VAL A 358 13.76 -14.38 -2.15
CA VAL A 358 12.96 -13.28 -2.69
C VAL A 358 12.38 -12.46 -1.54
N ALA A 359 12.78 -11.19 -1.40
CA ALA A 359 12.11 -10.24 -0.51
C ALA A 359 10.97 -9.55 -1.26
N TYR A 360 9.74 -9.72 -0.78
CA TYR A 360 8.56 -9.12 -1.36
C TYR A 360 8.03 -8.02 -0.45
N VAL A 361 8.15 -6.77 -0.86
CA VAL A 361 7.57 -5.59 -0.20
C VAL A 361 6.15 -5.38 -0.74
N ALA A 362 5.15 -5.26 0.12
CA ALA A 362 3.75 -5.21 -0.30
C ALA A 362 2.92 -4.23 0.53
N CYS A 363 2.35 -3.24 -0.13
CA CYS A 363 1.40 -2.31 0.47
C CYS A 363 -0.06 -2.79 0.45
N ASP A 364 -0.32 -3.98 -0.11
CA ASP A 364 -1.64 -4.62 -0.14
C ASP A 364 -1.53 -6.10 0.24
N PRO A 365 -2.03 -6.52 1.41
CA PRO A 365 -1.91 -7.90 1.88
C PRO A 365 -2.70 -8.90 1.04
N ALA A 366 -3.75 -8.46 0.33
CA ALA A 366 -4.49 -9.34 -0.56
C ALA A 366 -3.72 -9.64 -1.86
N ALA A 367 -2.95 -8.67 -2.35
CA ALA A 367 -2.04 -8.89 -3.47
C ALA A 367 -0.89 -9.81 -3.06
N LEU A 368 -0.27 -9.56 -1.89
CA LEU A 368 0.76 -10.42 -1.33
C LEU A 368 0.26 -11.87 -1.21
N GLY A 369 -0.91 -12.09 -0.60
CA GLY A 369 -1.46 -13.44 -0.46
C GLY A 369 -1.64 -14.15 -1.81
N ARG A 370 -2.16 -13.47 -2.83
CA ARG A 370 -2.31 -14.05 -4.18
C ARG A 370 -0.96 -14.43 -4.79
N ASP A 371 0.04 -13.58 -4.67
CA ASP A 371 1.35 -13.83 -5.27
C ASP A 371 2.13 -14.91 -4.50
N VAL A 372 2.02 -14.98 -3.16
CA VAL A 372 2.52 -16.07 -2.32
C VAL A 372 1.95 -17.41 -2.78
N ALA A 373 0.64 -17.48 -3.07
CA ALA A 373 0.03 -18.72 -3.58
C ALA A 373 0.60 -19.12 -4.96
N ILE A 374 0.95 -18.15 -5.82
CA ILE A 374 1.58 -18.44 -7.11
C ILE A 374 3.02 -18.94 -6.90
N PHE A 375 3.81 -18.31 -6.03
CA PHE A 375 5.15 -18.81 -5.67
C PHE A 375 5.10 -20.25 -5.15
N ALA A 376 4.08 -20.58 -4.33
CA ALA A 376 3.91 -21.91 -3.79
C ALA A 376 3.59 -22.99 -4.88
N GLU A 377 2.99 -22.59 -5.99
CA GLU A 377 2.79 -23.47 -7.17
C GLU A 377 4.10 -23.81 -7.90
N HIS A 378 5.18 -23.07 -7.61
CA HIS A 378 6.52 -23.24 -8.20
C HIS A 378 7.58 -23.62 -7.16
N ASP A 379 7.18 -24.31 -6.11
CA ASP A 379 8.07 -24.84 -5.06
C ASP A 379 8.84 -23.76 -4.26
N TYR A 380 8.30 -22.54 -4.17
CA TYR A 380 8.73 -21.54 -3.21
C TYR A 380 7.77 -21.49 -2.04
N GLU A 381 8.27 -21.25 -0.84
CA GLU A 381 7.45 -21.08 0.35
C GLU A 381 7.72 -19.76 1.06
N LEU A 382 6.70 -19.24 1.72
CA LEU A 382 6.81 -18.09 2.59
C LEU A 382 7.43 -18.54 3.91
N THR A 383 8.67 -18.15 4.17
CA THR A 383 9.43 -18.55 5.37
C THR A 383 9.43 -17.49 6.46
N ALA A 384 9.26 -16.23 6.10
CA ALA A 384 9.12 -15.14 7.06
C ALA A 384 8.23 -14.02 6.52
N VAL A 385 7.56 -13.31 7.41
CA VAL A 385 6.81 -12.09 7.10
C VAL A 385 6.81 -11.14 8.28
N ARG A 386 7.08 -9.87 8.00
CA ARG A 386 6.92 -8.76 8.95
C ARG A 386 5.92 -7.76 8.38
N ALA A 387 5.16 -7.12 9.23
CA ALA A 387 4.16 -6.13 8.84
C ALA A 387 4.31 -4.85 9.68
N PHE A 388 4.16 -3.69 9.05
CA PHE A 388 4.46 -2.40 9.64
C PHE A 388 3.30 -1.42 9.50
N ASP A 389 3.03 -0.68 10.58
CA ASP A 389 2.08 0.44 10.57
C ASP A 389 2.76 1.73 10.07
N LEU A 390 3.06 1.78 8.77
CA LEU A 390 3.58 2.97 8.10
C LEU A 390 2.48 3.97 7.69
N PHE A 391 1.22 3.63 7.96
CA PHE A 391 0.07 4.45 7.58
C PHE A 391 -0.97 4.54 8.71
N PRO A 392 -0.59 5.03 9.90
CA PRO A 392 -1.53 5.20 11.00
C PRO A 392 -2.79 5.97 10.58
N MET A 393 -3.91 5.78 11.27
CA MET A 393 -5.23 6.34 10.97
C MET A 393 -5.88 5.85 9.66
N THR A 394 -5.18 5.01 8.87
CA THR A 394 -5.71 4.40 7.65
C THR A 394 -5.70 2.88 7.75
N HIS A 395 -6.40 2.21 6.85
CA HIS A 395 -6.41 0.74 6.77
C HIS A 395 -5.16 0.13 6.12
N HIS A 396 -4.29 0.96 5.56
CA HIS A 396 -3.10 0.48 4.87
C HIS A 396 -2.09 -0.12 5.85
N VAL A 397 -1.41 -1.16 5.38
CA VAL A 397 -0.33 -1.84 6.07
C VAL A 397 0.76 -2.17 5.06
N GLU A 398 2.01 -2.10 5.48
CA GLU A 398 3.16 -2.51 4.67
C GLU A 398 3.68 -3.85 5.16
N CYS A 399 3.91 -4.79 4.26
CA CYS A 399 4.45 -6.11 4.58
C CYS A 399 5.77 -6.31 3.86
N VAL A 400 6.73 -6.98 4.50
CA VAL A 400 7.94 -7.51 3.87
C VAL A 400 7.96 -9.00 4.12
N ALA A 401 7.92 -9.77 3.05
CA ALA A 401 7.85 -11.23 3.07
C ALA A 401 9.12 -11.83 2.47
N LEU A 402 9.58 -12.95 3.03
CA LEU A 402 10.67 -13.76 2.48
C LEU A 402 10.09 -15.02 1.86
N LEU A 403 10.45 -15.27 0.61
CA LEU A 403 10.11 -16.50 -0.11
C LEU A 403 11.40 -17.23 -0.50
N GLU A 404 11.45 -18.52 -0.21
CA GLU A 404 12.61 -19.37 -0.46
C GLU A 404 12.19 -20.68 -1.14
N PRO A 405 13.07 -21.34 -1.92
CA PRO A 405 12.78 -22.64 -2.49
C PRO A 405 12.53 -23.69 -1.40
N ARG A 406 11.51 -24.53 -1.57
CA ARG A 406 11.23 -25.64 -0.66
C ARG A 406 12.38 -26.64 -0.65
N GLY A 407 12.84 -27.04 0.53
CA GLY A 407 13.81 -28.13 0.68
C GLY A 407 15.28 -27.72 0.70
N HIS A 408 15.57 -26.46 1.04
CA HIS A 408 16.92 -26.03 1.37
C HIS A 408 17.12 -25.81 2.88
#